data_8bfd08d42ac06666eae8debec21a33c6
#
_entry.id   8bfd08d42ac06666eae8debec21a33c6
#
_cell.length_a   1.000
_cell.length_b   1.000
_cell.length_c   1.000
_cell.angle_alpha   90.00
_cell.angle_beta   90.00
_cell.angle_gamma   90.00
#
_symmetry.space_group_name_H-M   'P 1'
#
loop_
_entity.id
_entity.type
_entity.pdbx_description
1 polymer ?
#
loop_
_entity_poly.entity_id
_entity_poly.type
_entity_poly.pdbx_seq_one_letter_code
_entity_poly.pdbx_strand_id
1 'polypeptide(L)'
;MGNFDKDGDSSFSYTSFFGGCKLLVIVPHQDDEINVAGSTIIGSIAEGLDVSLAFMTNGDWEYDVPLRNNEAIDAAKILGLSSQNIYFLDYPDCGYDTYSVYEHKDSIFNYRNRNISWEILLQDIEHLIVSVQPHSIICTGFDSHRDHRQCEEAVLTVMKKLWKSGSTIRLYTTFAYGNAYESIDDWRSIHWCSSVMNPKSHPEQWSTPSKDLSWESRLRIPIPKSCRGNILIKNPIYLALTAHASQAAYRHSMQLINSDQVYWYRGPEINDNINKPYYLQILINQQFAYEWITYKGEKKADISIYLGSLKNGKEISSENSNLIWYCNGVFINSCTYETILDFMANNNLDKVHLRCELKNILDIYCECILKKGTYWDRFTLGIHWIKDWILYKWDHHKRKKKYKKIRKTRRVFSI
;
A
#
# COMPACT_ATOMS: atom_id res chain seq x y z
N MET A 1 -0.98 13.20 -22.71
CA MET A 1 -1.75 11.96 -22.93
C MET A 1 -0.83 10.80 -22.63
N GLY A 2 -0.87 10.31 -21.39
CA GLY A 2 -0.05 9.18 -20.95
C GLY A 2 -0.49 7.91 -21.66
N ASN A 3 0.48 7.12 -22.09
CA ASN A 3 0.23 5.76 -22.56
C ASN A 3 -0.30 4.94 -21.37
N PHE A 4 -1.61 4.89 -21.24
CA PHE A 4 -2.24 3.95 -20.32
C PHE A 4 -1.86 2.55 -20.75
N ASP A 5 -1.52 1.74 -19.78
CA ASP A 5 -1.20 0.33 -19.98
C ASP A 5 -2.35 -0.31 -20.75
N LYS A 6 -2.11 -0.70 -22.01
CA LYS A 6 -3.11 -1.24 -22.93
C LYS A 6 -3.77 -2.55 -22.46
N ASP A 7 -3.45 -3.00 -21.28
CA ASP A 7 -3.86 -4.27 -20.67
C ASP A 7 -4.96 -4.14 -19.61
N GLY A 8 -5.90 -3.20 -19.81
CA GLY A 8 -7.19 -3.26 -19.09
C GLY A 8 -7.18 -2.97 -17.61
N ASP A 9 -6.19 -2.26 -17.11
CA ASP A 9 -6.21 -1.81 -15.72
C ASP A 9 -6.91 -0.46 -15.59
N SER A 10 -7.86 -0.44 -14.69
CA SER A 10 -8.69 0.65 -14.20
C SER A 10 -8.28 2.08 -14.58
N SER A 11 -9.24 2.97 -14.62
CA SER A 11 -9.06 4.43 -14.73
C SER A 11 -8.23 5.08 -13.62
N PHE A 12 -7.54 4.33 -12.78
CA PHE A 12 -6.71 4.88 -11.71
C PHE A 12 -5.42 5.49 -12.26
N SER A 13 -5.15 6.73 -11.91
CA SER A 13 -3.92 7.43 -12.20
C SER A 13 -3.30 7.97 -10.91
N TYR A 14 -2.07 7.60 -10.65
CA TYR A 14 -1.29 8.10 -9.49
C TYR A 14 -1.10 9.62 -9.59
N THR A 15 -0.79 10.14 -10.79
CA THR A 15 -0.64 11.58 -11.02
C THR A 15 -1.91 12.35 -10.67
N SER A 16 -3.06 11.89 -11.14
CA SER A 16 -4.36 12.53 -10.84
C SER A 16 -4.70 12.41 -9.35
N PHE A 17 -4.49 11.23 -8.78
CA PHE A 17 -4.80 10.97 -7.37
C PHE A 17 -3.94 11.81 -6.43
N PHE A 18 -2.63 11.85 -6.65
CA PHE A 18 -1.71 12.65 -5.84
C PHE A 18 -1.67 14.13 -6.21
N GLY A 19 -2.37 14.54 -7.26
CA GLY A 19 -2.51 15.94 -7.67
C GLY A 19 -1.27 16.52 -8.34
N GLY A 20 -0.41 15.68 -8.88
CA GLY A 20 0.79 16.08 -9.60
C GLY A 20 1.87 14.99 -9.65
N CYS A 21 3.04 15.35 -10.15
CA CYS A 21 4.10 14.41 -10.49
C CYS A 21 5.16 14.20 -9.39
N LYS A 22 5.00 14.79 -8.20
CA LYS A 22 5.97 14.64 -7.10
C LYS A 22 5.30 14.06 -5.86
N LEU A 23 5.82 12.94 -5.38
CA LEU A 23 5.36 12.23 -4.19
C LEU A 23 6.51 12.12 -3.18
N LEU A 24 6.25 12.47 -1.92
CA LEU A 24 7.19 12.26 -0.82
C LEU A 24 6.62 11.21 0.14
N VAL A 25 7.40 10.19 0.43
CA VAL A 25 7.06 9.18 1.45
C VAL A 25 7.95 9.42 2.67
N ILE A 26 7.36 9.59 3.85
CA ILE A 26 8.09 9.81 5.11
C ILE A 26 7.72 8.69 6.07
N VAL A 27 8.70 7.92 6.50
CA VAL A 27 8.52 6.78 7.41
C VAL A 27 9.50 6.82 8.57
N PRO A 28 9.17 6.22 9.73
CA PRO A 28 10.07 6.21 10.88
C PRO A 28 11.30 5.36 10.65
N HIS A 29 11.16 4.09 10.24
CA HIS A 29 12.30 3.17 10.16
C HIS A 29 12.53 2.66 8.74
N GLN A 30 13.70 2.10 8.53
CA GLN A 30 14.09 1.38 7.33
C GLN A 30 13.43 0.00 7.36
N ASP A 31 12.42 -0.22 6.58
CA ASP A 31 11.51 -1.31 6.26
C ASP A 31 10.03 -0.88 6.25
N ASP A 32 9.67 0.18 6.95
CA ASP A 32 8.30 0.72 6.96
C ASP A 32 7.87 1.26 5.60
N GLU A 33 8.79 1.72 4.76
CA GLU A 33 8.47 2.26 3.42
C GLU A 33 7.73 1.23 2.56
N ILE A 34 8.03 -0.05 2.76
CA ILE A 34 7.38 -1.12 2.01
C ILE A 34 5.98 -1.37 2.56
N ASN A 35 5.84 -1.37 3.88
CA ASN A 35 4.56 -1.54 4.56
C ASN A 35 3.60 -0.38 4.25
N VAL A 36 4.12 0.84 4.25
CA VAL A 36 3.35 2.08 4.09
C VAL A 36 3.03 2.37 2.62
N ALA A 37 3.96 2.12 1.70
CA ALA A 37 3.81 2.60 0.32
C ALA A 37 4.46 1.73 -0.77
N GLY A 38 4.88 0.49 -0.49
CA GLY A 38 5.71 -0.29 -1.41
C GLY A 38 5.15 -0.39 -2.83
N SER A 39 3.91 -0.87 -3.01
CA SER A 39 3.30 -0.97 -4.33
C SER A 39 2.92 0.40 -4.92
N THR A 40 2.58 1.37 -4.08
CA THR A 40 2.29 2.75 -4.50
C THR A 40 3.54 3.43 -5.06
N ILE A 41 4.70 3.25 -4.45
CA ILE A 41 5.98 3.75 -4.96
C ILE A 41 6.24 3.18 -6.36
N ILE A 42 6.14 1.86 -6.51
CA ILE A 42 6.37 1.19 -7.81
C ILE A 42 5.39 1.70 -8.86
N GLY A 43 4.10 1.79 -8.55
CA GLY A 43 3.08 2.26 -9.48
C GLY A 43 3.27 3.73 -9.86
N SER A 44 3.60 4.57 -8.89
CA SER A 44 3.87 6.00 -9.11
C SER A 44 5.07 6.21 -10.04
N ILE A 45 6.18 5.51 -9.79
CA ILE A 45 7.38 5.58 -10.65
C ILE A 45 7.08 5.06 -12.06
N ALA A 46 6.33 3.96 -12.18
CA ALA A 46 5.94 3.40 -13.48
C ALA A 46 5.07 4.36 -14.30
N GLU A 47 4.26 5.20 -13.66
CA GLU A 47 3.48 6.27 -14.31
C GLU A 47 4.33 7.53 -14.58
N GLY A 48 5.54 7.64 -14.04
CA GLY A 48 6.46 8.75 -14.27
C GLY A 48 6.49 9.81 -13.17
N LEU A 49 5.98 9.51 -11.99
CA LEU A 49 6.12 10.41 -10.84
C LEU A 49 7.56 10.42 -10.32
N ASP A 50 8.01 11.58 -9.89
CA ASP A 50 9.23 11.76 -9.12
C ASP A 50 8.93 11.45 -7.66
N VAL A 51 9.41 10.30 -7.19
CA VAL A 51 9.16 9.82 -5.83
C VAL A 51 10.41 10.01 -4.98
N SER A 52 10.23 10.65 -3.83
CA SER A 52 11.23 10.81 -2.77
C SER A 52 10.85 10.00 -1.55
N LEU A 53 11.84 9.46 -0.85
CA LEU A 53 11.68 8.64 0.36
C LEU A 53 12.55 9.20 1.47
N ALA A 54 11.96 9.41 2.64
CA ALA A 54 12.66 9.88 3.83
C ALA A 54 12.47 8.95 5.02
N PHE A 55 13.57 8.61 5.68
CA PHE A 55 13.61 7.88 6.94
C PHE A 55 13.88 8.84 8.09
N MET A 56 12.99 8.88 9.07
CA MET A 56 13.12 9.79 10.21
C MET A 56 14.22 9.32 11.16
N THR A 57 14.21 8.04 11.51
CA THR A 57 15.22 7.47 12.41
C THR A 57 16.32 6.75 11.63
N ASN A 58 17.43 6.50 12.28
CA ASN A 58 18.55 5.76 11.70
C ASN A 58 18.49 4.24 11.98
N GLY A 59 17.46 3.77 12.70
CA GLY A 59 17.22 2.36 12.98
C GLY A 59 18.30 1.71 13.84
N ASP A 60 19.00 2.47 14.68
CA ASP A 60 20.20 2.01 15.42
C ASP A 60 19.89 1.26 16.73
N TRP A 61 18.62 0.92 16.96
CA TRP A 61 18.23 0.17 18.17
C TRP A 61 18.95 -1.18 18.27
N GLU A 62 18.80 -2.04 17.27
CA GLU A 62 19.37 -3.40 17.31
C GLU A 62 20.61 -3.58 16.45
N TYR A 63 20.80 -2.75 15.43
CA TYR A 63 21.85 -2.90 14.42
C TYR A 63 22.54 -1.57 14.14
N ASP A 64 23.70 -1.65 13.47
CA ASP A 64 24.44 -0.46 13.10
C ASP A 64 23.77 0.32 11.98
N VAL A 65 23.80 1.66 12.08
CA VAL A 65 23.21 2.57 11.09
C VAL A 65 23.66 2.30 9.65
N PRO A 66 24.97 2.09 9.37
CA PRO A 66 25.40 1.77 8.00
C PRO A 66 24.75 0.51 7.42
N LEU A 67 24.52 -0.51 8.26
CA LEU A 67 23.82 -1.72 7.82
C LEU A 67 22.37 -1.40 7.44
N ARG A 68 21.64 -0.70 8.30
CA ARG A 68 20.25 -0.32 8.11
C ARG A 68 20.06 0.55 6.85
N ASN A 69 20.91 1.59 6.72
CA ASN A 69 20.84 2.49 5.57
C ASN A 69 21.17 1.78 4.25
N ASN A 70 22.15 0.86 4.23
CA ASN A 70 22.44 0.07 3.03
C ASN A 70 21.28 -0.86 2.65
N GLU A 71 20.64 -1.49 3.63
CA GLU A 71 19.45 -2.32 3.40
C GLU A 71 18.30 -1.48 2.81
N ALA A 72 18.07 -0.28 3.33
CA ALA A 72 17.06 0.66 2.83
C ALA A 72 17.36 1.12 1.40
N ILE A 73 18.62 1.43 1.09
CA ILE A 73 19.04 1.80 -0.28
C ILE A 73 18.82 0.64 -1.25
N ASP A 74 19.17 -0.59 -0.85
CA ASP A 74 18.95 -1.79 -1.66
C ASP A 74 17.44 -2.04 -1.89
N ALA A 75 16.62 -1.89 -0.85
CA ALA A 75 15.16 -2.01 -0.95
C ALA A 75 14.57 -0.93 -1.87
N ALA A 76 14.93 0.32 -1.66
CA ALA A 76 14.48 1.46 -2.46
C ALA A 76 14.83 1.29 -3.95
N LYS A 77 16.03 0.79 -4.25
CA LYS A 77 16.43 0.45 -5.62
C LYS A 77 15.53 -0.61 -6.25
N ILE A 78 15.12 -1.62 -5.48
CA ILE A 78 14.16 -2.66 -5.96
C ILE A 78 12.80 -2.03 -6.24
N LEU A 79 12.36 -1.06 -5.42
CA LEU A 79 11.14 -0.30 -5.65
C LEU A 79 11.22 0.68 -6.82
N GLY A 80 12.42 0.87 -7.41
CA GLY A 80 12.66 1.76 -8.55
C GLY A 80 13.12 3.17 -8.20
N LEU A 81 13.39 3.46 -6.92
CA LEU A 81 13.89 4.78 -6.52
C LEU A 81 15.38 4.97 -6.88
N SER A 82 15.71 6.21 -7.23
CA SER A 82 17.11 6.65 -7.32
C SER A 82 17.66 6.95 -5.93
N SER A 83 18.92 6.61 -5.67
CA SER A 83 19.59 6.89 -4.39
C SER A 83 19.62 8.37 -4.02
N GLN A 84 19.61 9.27 -5.02
CA GLN A 84 19.56 10.72 -4.78
C GLN A 84 18.22 11.22 -4.22
N ASN A 85 17.18 10.41 -4.32
CA ASN A 85 15.83 10.72 -3.81
C ASN A 85 15.57 10.05 -2.45
N ILE A 86 16.63 9.57 -1.78
CA ILE A 86 16.54 8.93 -0.45
C ILE A 86 17.18 9.86 0.59
N TYR A 87 16.43 10.18 1.63
CA TYR A 87 16.82 11.08 2.69
C TYR A 87 16.85 10.35 4.02
N PHE A 88 17.89 10.58 4.82
CA PHE A 88 18.01 10.07 6.18
C PHE A 88 18.11 11.26 7.14
N LEU A 89 17.11 11.43 8.02
CA LEU A 89 17.10 12.53 8.99
C LEU A 89 17.97 12.26 10.22
N ASP A 90 18.41 11.02 10.39
CA ASP A 90 19.37 10.55 11.40
C ASP A 90 18.95 10.85 12.86
N TYR A 91 17.64 10.75 13.15
CA TYR A 91 17.15 10.73 14.53
C TYR A 91 17.34 9.36 15.15
N PRO A 92 17.52 9.26 16.49
CA PRO A 92 17.67 7.95 17.14
C PRO A 92 16.42 7.09 16.99
N ASP A 93 16.62 5.79 16.87
CA ASP A 93 15.56 4.81 17.05
C ASP A 93 15.26 4.70 18.55
N CYS A 94 14.06 5.10 18.94
CA CYS A 94 13.73 5.26 20.36
C CYS A 94 13.37 3.95 21.06
N GLY A 95 13.05 2.86 20.35
CA GLY A 95 12.75 1.56 20.95
C GLY A 95 12.05 1.65 22.32
N TYR A 96 12.74 1.22 23.38
CA TYR A 96 12.31 1.40 24.77
C TYR A 96 13.00 2.58 25.48
N ASP A 97 13.79 3.38 24.76
CA ASP A 97 14.65 4.39 25.38
C ASP A 97 14.09 5.81 25.29
N THR A 98 14.76 6.69 25.99
CA THR A 98 14.37 8.02 26.41
C THR A 98 14.63 9.13 25.39
N TYR A 99 15.15 8.80 24.20
CA TYR A 99 15.49 9.81 23.19
C TYR A 99 14.31 10.28 22.32
N SER A 100 13.07 9.91 22.66
CA SER A 100 11.91 10.39 21.94
C SER A 100 11.72 11.89 22.14
N VAL A 101 12.04 12.68 21.13
CA VAL A 101 11.85 14.13 21.18
C VAL A 101 10.37 14.50 21.22
N TYR A 102 9.48 13.62 20.78
CA TYR A 102 8.04 13.80 20.86
C TYR A 102 7.51 13.66 22.30
N GLU A 103 8.00 12.70 23.06
CA GLU A 103 7.60 12.50 24.46
C GLU A 103 8.24 13.53 25.40
N HIS A 104 9.36 14.13 24.98
CA HIS A 104 10.15 15.11 25.75
C HIS A 104 10.33 16.41 24.96
N LYS A 105 9.21 17.05 24.56
CA LYS A 105 9.20 18.21 23.65
C LYS A 105 10.02 19.41 24.13
N ASP A 106 10.15 19.57 25.42
CA ASP A 106 10.91 20.69 26.03
C ASP A 106 12.39 20.35 26.24
N SER A 107 12.83 19.15 25.83
CA SER A 107 14.19 18.68 26.06
C SER A 107 15.04 18.79 24.78
N ILE A 108 16.32 19.08 24.99
CA ILE A 108 17.34 19.00 23.95
C ILE A 108 18.27 17.87 24.30
N PHE A 109 18.47 16.94 23.39
CA PHE A 109 19.37 15.81 23.54
C PHE A 109 20.60 16.01 22.67
N ASN A 110 21.78 15.64 23.15
CA ASN A 110 22.97 15.51 22.32
C ASN A 110 23.06 14.07 21.80
N TYR A 111 22.84 13.89 20.53
CA TYR A 111 22.89 12.58 19.88
C TYR A 111 23.91 12.62 18.74
N ARG A 112 24.92 11.76 18.79
CA ARG A 112 25.99 11.66 17.79
C ARG A 112 26.61 13.04 17.43
N ASN A 113 26.91 13.85 18.45
CA ASN A 113 27.45 15.21 18.32
C ASN A 113 26.51 16.22 17.62
N ARG A 114 25.23 15.94 17.53
CA ARG A 114 24.17 16.82 17.05
C ARG A 114 23.15 17.04 18.17
N ASN A 115 22.74 18.29 18.35
CA ASN A 115 21.60 18.57 19.20
C ASN A 115 20.31 18.19 18.44
N ILE A 116 19.45 17.45 19.08
CA ILE A 116 18.12 17.09 18.60
C ILE A 116 17.07 17.54 19.62
N SER A 117 15.95 18.00 19.13
CA SER A 117 14.76 18.35 19.91
C SER A 117 13.53 18.23 19.04
N TRP A 118 12.36 18.35 19.65
CA TRP A 118 11.11 18.40 18.91
C TRP A 118 11.09 19.53 17.86
N GLU A 119 11.50 20.71 18.26
CA GLU A 119 11.54 21.88 17.36
C GLU A 119 12.50 21.68 16.18
N ILE A 120 13.68 21.11 16.44
CA ILE A 120 14.65 20.80 15.37
C ILE A 120 14.09 19.75 14.42
N LEU A 121 13.39 18.72 14.92
CA LEU A 121 12.75 17.71 14.08
C LEU A 121 11.70 18.35 13.16
N LEU A 122 10.86 19.25 13.70
CA LEU A 122 9.87 19.97 12.89
C LEU A 122 10.52 20.82 11.81
N GLN A 123 11.62 21.51 12.12
CA GLN A 123 12.39 22.31 11.14
C GLN A 123 13.00 21.43 10.05
N ASP A 124 13.58 20.29 10.41
CA ASP A 124 14.17 19.36 9.43
C ASP A 124 13.11 18.80 8.47
N ILE A 125 11.94 18.43 9.00
CA ILE A 125 10.82 17.95 8.17
C ILE A 125 10.30 19.07 7.28
N GLU A 126 10.14 20.30 7.79
CA GLU A 126 9.72 21.47 7.00
C GLU A 126 10.73 21.75 5.87
N HIS A 127 12.03 21.74 6.16
CA HIS A 127 13.09 21.93 5.16
C HIS A 127 13.05 20.82 4.09
N LEU A 128 12.84 19.57 4.48
CA LEU A 128 12.68 18.46 3.54
C LEU A 128 11.51 18.70 2.60
N ILE A 129 10.32 19.02 3.15
CA ILE A 129 9.12 19.27 2.37
C ILE A 129 9.32 20.46 1.41
N VAL A 130 9.91 21.55 1.89
CA VAL A 130 10.20 22.73 1.06
C VAL A 130 11.23 22.42 -0.03
N SER A 131 12.23 21.59 0.23
CA SER A 131 13.26 21.22 -0.76
C SER A 131 12.72 20.28 -1.83
N VAL A 132 11.91 19.29 -1.47
CA VAL A 132 11.30 18.31 -2.39
C VAL A 132 10.14 18.93 -3.18
N GLN A 133 9.39 19.84 -2.56
CA GLN A 133 8.17 20.43 -3.13
C GLN A 133 7.16 19.38 -3.63
N PRO A 134 6.74 18.43 -2.78
CA PRO A 134 5.83 17.40 -3.20
C PRO A 134 4.42 17.93 -3.44
N HIS A 135 3.65 17.27 -4.30
CA HIS A 135 2.21 17.51 -4.44
C HIS A 135 1.43 16.74 -3.37
N SER A 136 1.95 15.59 -2.98
CA SER A 136 1.39 14.76 -1.91
C SER A 136 2.47 14.13 -1.06
N ILE A 137 2.12 13.89 0.21
CA ILE A 137 2.94 13.18 1.18
C ILE A 137 2.18 11.94 1.64
N ILE A 138 2.87 10.82 1.72
CA ILE A 138 2.43 9.62 2.43
C ILE A 138 3.28 9.48 3.69
N CYS A 139 2.63 9.25 4.83
CA CYS A 139 3.32 9.10 6.10
C CYS A 139 2.72 7.93 6.89
N THR A 140 3.50 7.33 7.77
CA THR A 140 3.00 6.42 8.80
C THR A 140 2.00 7.15 9.69
N GLY A 141 0.95 6.45 10.13
CA GLY A 141 -0.01 6.97 11.08
C GLY A 141 -0.78 5.85 11.79
N PHE A 142 -1.45 6.20 12.87
CA PHE A 142 -2.32 5.34 13.68
C PHE A 142 -1.63 4.18 14.42
N ASP A 143 -0.35 3.96 14.25
CA ASP A 143 0.40 2.93 14.96
C ASP A 143 0.68 3.33 16.42
N SER A 144 0.81 2.35 17.29
CA SER A 144 1.14 2.56 18.70
C SER A 144 2.64 2.68 18.97
N HIS A 145 3.49 2.29 18.01
CA HIS A 145 4.93 2.37 18.17
C HIS A 145 5.38 3.81 18.38
N ARG A 146 6.31 4.03 19.32
CA ARG A 146 6.75 5.36 19.72
C ARG A 146 7.26 6.21 18.56
N ASP A 147 8.14 5.67 17.73
CA ASP A 147 8.69 6.38 16.59
C ASP A 147 7.66 6.60 15.47
N HIS A 148 6.69 5.70 15.32
CA HIS A 148 5.59 5.88 14.35
C HIS A 148 4.72 7.07 14.77
N ARG A 149 4.38 7.16 16.06
CA ARG A 149 3.64 8.32 16.60
C ARG A 149 4.44 9.62 16.47
N GLN A 150 5.75 9.56 16.76
CA GLN A 150 6.64 10.71 16.60
C GLN A 150 6.67 11.19 15.14
N CYS A 151 6.77 10.27 14.19
CA CYS A 151 6.76 10.57 12.77
C CYS A 151 5.41 11.17 12.32
N GLU A 152 4.29 10.55 12.69
CA GLU A 152 2.94 11.06 12.39
C GLU A 152 2.74 12.47 12.94
N GLU A 153 3.00 12.67 14.21
CA GLU A 153 2.75 13.95 14.88
C GLU A 153 3.66 15.07 14.36
N ALA A 154 4.92 14.76 14.04
CA ALA A 154 5.83 15.74 13.47
C ALA A 154 5.36 16.18 12.07
N VAL A 155 5.05 15.22 11.19
CA VAL A 155 4.55 15.53 9.85
C VAL A 155 3.23 16.28 9.92
N LEU A 156 2.27 15.85 10.74
CA LEU A 156 0.98 16.54 10.92
C LEU A 156 1.15 17.96 11.44
N THR A 157 2.07 18.19 12.39
CA THR A 157 2.33 19.52 12.95
C THR A 157 2.86 20.46 11.87
N VAL A 158 3.83 20.01 11.08
CA VAL A 158 4.39 20.80 9.97
C VAL A 158 3.33 21.04 8.90
N MET A 159 2.58 20.01 8.51
CA MET A 159 1.54 20.16 7.48
C MET A 159 0.42 21.12 7.91
N LYS A 160 -0.04 21.07 9.17
CA LYS A 160 -1.01 22.04 9.70
C LYS A 160 -0.50 23.49 9.61
N LYS A 161 0.80 23.70 9.86
CA LYS A 161 1.44 25.02 9.71
C LYS A 161 1.44 25.45 8.23
N LEU A 162 1.87 24.56 7.33
CA LEU A 162 1.93 24.83 5.89
C LEU A 162 0.52 25.10 5.30
N TRP A 163 -0.50 24.33 5.69
CA TRP A 163 -1.88 24.55 5.23
C TRP A 163 -2.44 25.91 5.70
N LYS A 164 -2.14 26.33 6.93
CA LYS A 164 -2.50 27.66 7.41
C LYS A 164 -1.83 28.77 6.57
N SER A 165 -0.69 28.50 5.98
CA SER A 165 0.03 29.40 5.07
C SER A 165 -0.41 29.26 3.60
N GLY A 166 -1.46 28.49 3.31
CA GLY A 166 -2.04 28.33 1.98
C GLY A 166 -1.47 27.19 1.15
N SER A 167 -0.66 26.28 1.73
CA SER A 167 -0.20 25.09 1.02
C SER A 167 -1.35 24.17 0.62
N THR A 168 -1.25 23.59 -0.58
CA THR A 168 -2.21 22.63 -1.12
C THR A 168 -1.69 21.19 -1.09
N ILE A 169 -0.53 20.94 -0.49
CA ILE A 169 0.09 19.63 -0.39
C ILE A 169 -0.87 18.68 0.34
N ARG A 170 -1.20 17.56 -0.29
CA ARG A 170 -2.08 16.53 0.28
C ARG A 170 -1.30 15.63 1.22
N LEU A 171 -1.89 15.28 2.36
CA LEU A 171 -1.32 14.31 3.28
C LEU A 171 -2.22 13.08 3.39
N TYR A 172 -1.61 11.92 3.21
CA TYR A 172 -2.19 10.61 3.42
C TYR A 172 -1.41 9.86 4.48
N THR A 173 -2.10 9.19 5.39
CA THR A 173 -1.46 8.35 6.40
C THR A 173 -1.97 6.93 6.34
N THR A 174 -1.17 5.99 6.79
CA THR A 174 -1.54 4.59 6.91
C THR A 174 -0.75 3.91 8.03
N PHE A 175 -1.22 2.74 8.44
CA PHE A 175 -0.48 1.87 9.36
C PHE A 175 0.72 1.23 8.66
N ALA A 176 1.85 1.13 9.32
CA ALA A 176 2.88 0.19 8.91
C ALA A 176 2.51 -1.23 9.35
N TYR A 177 2.18 -1.41 10.62
CA TYR A 177 1.90 -2.72 11.20
C TYR A 177 0.49 -3.24 10.89
N GLY A 178 -0.51 -2.37 10.83
CA GLY A 178 -1.87 -2.76 10.49
C GLY A 178 -1.93 -3.37 9.09
N ASN A 179 -1.32 -2.74 8.10
CA ASN A 179 -1.24 -3.29 6.75
C ASN A 179 -0.50 -4.63 6.71
N ALA A 180 0.58 -4.78 7.51
CA ALA A 180 1.38 -6.00 7.52
C ALA A 180 0.70 -7.17 8.21
N TYR A 181 -0.13 -6.93 9.24
CA TYR A 181 -0.68 -7.99 10.08
C TYR A 181 -2.16 -8.27 9.85
N GLU A 182 -2.90 -7.27 9.39
CA GLU A 182 -4.36 -7.35 9.24
C GLU A 182 -4.81 -7.61 7.81
N SER A 183 -3.91 -7.47 6.83
CA SER A 183 -4.19 -7.82 5.44
C SER A 183 -4.37 -9.32 5.25
N ILE A 184 -5.20 -9.70 4.28
CA ILE A 184 -5.36 -11.10 3.90
C ILE A 184 -4.13 -11.55 3.11
N ASP A 185 -3.56 -12.69 3.50
CA ASP A 185 -2.48 -13.33 2.74
C ASP A 185 -3.08 -14.07 1.53
N ASP A 186 -3.14 -13.39 0.39
CA ASP A 186 -3.70 -13.88 -0.86
C ASP A 186 -2.67 -14.11 -1.98
N TRP A 187 -1.37 -14.00 -1.67
CA TRP A 187 -0.30 -14.16 -2.66
C TRP A 187 -0.34 -15.48 -3.42
N ARG A 188 -1.07 -16.46 -2.90
CA ARG A 188 -1.30 -17.76 -3.53
C ARG A 188 -2.55 -17.78 -4.40
N SER A 189 -3.36 -16.74 -4.33
CA SER A 189 -4.60 -16.61 -5.08
C SER A 189 -4.35 -15.90 -6.41
N ILE A 190 -5.27 -16.10 -7.34
CA ILE A 190 -5.40 -15.27 -8.53
C ILE A 190 -6.18 -13.98 -8.24
N HIS A 191 -6.75 -13.84 -7.04
CA HIS A 191 -7.49 -12.70 -6.58
C HIS A 191 -6.55 -11.73 -5.88
N TRP A 192 -6.36 -10.57 -6.43
CA TRP A 192 -5.35 -9.59 -6.02
C TRP A 192 -5.93 -8.58 -5.05
N CYS A 193 -6.10 -8.97 -3.81
CA CYS A 193 -6.64 -8.05 -2.84
C CYS A 193 -6.39 -8.48 -1.42
N SER A 194 -6.24 -7.53 -0.54
CA SER A 194 -5.97 -7.86 0.84
C SER A 194 -6.45 -6.87 1.88
N SER A 195 -6.88 -5.69 1.54
CA SER A 195 -7.40 -4.77 2.55
C SER A 195 -8.86 -5.05 2.94
N VAL A 196 -9.31 -6.26 2.71
CA VAL A 196 -10.52 -6.79 3.32
C VAL A 196 -10.22 -7.08 4.77
N MET A 197 -11.00 -6.51 5.66
CA MET A 197 -10.83 -6.75 7.10
C MET A 197 -11.00 -8.24 7.40
N ASN A 198 -9.97 -8.82 8.01
CA ASN A 198 -10.09 -10.19 8.50
C ASN A 198 -11.21 -10.24 9.54
N PRO A 199 -12.21 -11.14 9.42
CA PRO A 199 -13.29 -11.25 10.41
C PRO A 199 -12.80 -11.54 11.83
N LYS A 200 -11.57 -12.01 12.01
CA LYS A 200 -10.92 -12.25 13.31
C LYS A 200 -10.18 -11.04 13.85
N SER A 201 -10.00 -10.00 13.02
CA SER A 201 -9.31 -8.78 13.38
C SER A 201 -10.34 -7.69 13.62
N HIS A 202 -10.24 -7.04 14.76
CA HIS A 202 -11.09 -5.91 15.10
C HIS A 202 -10.24 -4.65 15.11
N PRO A 203 -10.65 -3.57 14.39
CA PRO A 203 -9.91 -2.32 14.36
C PRO A 203 -9.61 -1.75 15.73
N GLU A 204 -10.50 -1.95 16.69
CA GLU A 204 -10.33 -1.57 18.09
C GLU A 204 -9.25 -2.38 18.84
N GLN A 205 -8.85 -3.52 18.29
CA GLN A 205 -7.76 -4.35 18.85
C GLN A 205 -6.41 -4.00 18.24
N TRP A 206 -6.42 -3.23 17.14
CA TRP A 206 -5.17 -2.69 16.64
C TRP A 206 -4.63 -1.69 17.65
N SER A 207 -3.34 -1.69 17.82
CA SER A 207 -2.67 -0.84 18.79
C SER A 207 -2.73 0.65 18.43
N THR A 208 -3.83 1.10 17.85
CA THR A 208 -3.99 2.49 17.47
C THR A 208 -4.61 3.31 18.60
N PRO A 209 -3.96 4.41 19.00
CA PRO A 209 -4.55 5.34 19.96
C PRO A 209 -5.64 6.24 19.33
N SER A 210 -5.80 6.23 18.01
CA SER A 210 -6.74 7.12 17.33
C SER A 210 -8.18 6.63 17.50
N LYS A 211 -9.01 7.45 18.13
CA LYS A 211 -10.46 7.25 18.23
C LYS A 211 -11.19 7.67 16.95
N ASP A 212 -10.51 8.39 16.08
CA ASP A 212 -11.09 9.00 14.87
C ASP A 212 -10.88 8.14 13.63
N LEU A 213 -10.29 6.96 13.78
CA LEU A 213 -10.08 6.04 12.69
C LEU A 213 -11.40 5.37 12.30
N SER A 214 -11.89 5.68 11.10
CA SER A 214 -12.98 4.95 10.47
C SER A 214 -12.42 4.00 9.42
N TRP A 215 -12.56 2.70 9.63
CA TRP A 215 -12.15 1.69 8.65
C TRP A 215 -12.90 1.86 7.32
N GLU A 216 -14.16 2.24 7.38
CA GLU A 216 -15.01 2.40 6.20
C GLU A 216 -14.62 3.62 5.34
N SER A 217 -13.89 4.58 5.91
CA SER A 217 -13.42 5.75 5.17
C SER A 217 -12.06 5.55 4.48
N ARG A 218 -11.48 4.35 4.59
CA ARG A 218 -10.18 4.06 3.98
C ARG A 218 -10.20 4.20 2.46
N LEU A 219 -9.12 4.73 1.94
CA LEU A 219 -8.81 4.70 0.52
C LEU A 219 -8.05 3.42 0.20
N ARG A 220 -8.51 2.67 -0.79
CA ARG A 220 -7.88 1.44 -1.27
C ARG A 220 -7.28 1.71 -2.65
N ILE A 221 -5.96 1.84 -2.74
CA ILE A 221 -5.27 2.09 -4.01
C ILE A 221 -4.99 0.74 -4.69
N PRO A 222 -5.37 0.59 -5.98
CA PRO A 222 -5.18 -0.65 -6.70
C PRO A 222 -3.70 -1.03 -6.83
N ILE A 223 -3.42 -2.32 -6.81
CA ILE A 223 -2.07 -2.85 -7.00
C ILE A 223 -1.66 -2.63 -8.45
N PRO A 224 -0.49 -2.03 -8.74
CA PRO A 224 0.02 -1.94 -10.10
C PRO A 224 0.33 -3.34 -10.65
N LYS A 225 0.14 -3.53 -11.95
CA LYS A 225 0.31 -4.83 -12.62
C LYS A 225 1.68 -5.47 -12.34
N SER A 226 2.73 -4.66 -12.25
CA SER A 226 4.09 -5.12 -11.93
C SER A 226 4.24 -5.74 -10.53
N CYS A 227 3.34 -5.41 -9.60
CA CYS A 227 3.31 -5.97 -8.25
C CYS A 227 2.39 -7.19 -8.12
N ARG A 228 1.66 -7.56 -9.18
CA ARG A 228 0.84 -8.76 -9.23
C ARG A 228 1.67 -9.91 -9.76
N GLY A 229 1.66 -11.03 -9.10
CA GLY A 229 2.42 -12.18 -9.59
C GLY A 229 2.15 -13.45 -8.79
N ASN A 230 2.15 -14.59 -9.50
CA ASN A 230 1.91 -15.91 -8.92
C ASN A 230 3.16 -16.53 -8.34
N ILE A 231 4.33 -15.88 -8.47
CA ILE A 231 5.61 -16.41 -7.97
C ILE A 231 6.14 -15.44 -6.93
N LEU A 232 5.96 -15.78 -5.66
CA LEU A 232 6.31 -14.98 -4.51
C LEU A 232 7.74 -14.42 -4.57
N ILE A 233 8.72 -15.29 -4.82
CA ILE A 233 10.14 -14.91 -4.83
C ILE A 233 10.54 -13.99 -6.00
N LYS A 234 9.63 -13.73 -6.94
CA LYS A 234 9.81 -12.77 -8.04
C LYS A 234 9.03 -11.48 -7.84
N ASN A 235 8.14 -11.45 -6.86
CA ASN A 235 7.35 -10.26 -6.58
C ASN A 235 8.26 -9.13 -6.07
N PRO A 236 8.19 -7.91 -6.62
CA PRO A 236 9.09 -6.82 -6.24
C PRO A 236 8.92 -6.41 -4.77
N ILE A 237 7.72 -6.51 -4.21
CA ILE A 237 7.48 -6.23 -2.78
C ILE A 237 8.20 -7.27 -1.91
N TYR A 238 8.10 -8.57 -2.26
CA TYR A 238 8.85 -9.61 -1.55
C TYR A 238 10.36 -9.37 -1.63
N LEU A 239 10.86 -9.03 -2.81
CA LEU A 239 12.28 -8.77 -3.00
C LEU A 239 12.76 -7.56 -2.18
N ALA A 240 11.98 -6.48 -2.14
CA ALA A 240 12.28 -5.30 -1.32
C ALA A 240 12.28 -5.66 0.17
N LEU A 241 11.26 -6.38 0.66
CA LEU A 241 11.21 -6.88 2.05
C LEU A 241 12.43 -7.75 2.41
N THR A 242 12.93 -8.53 1.45
CA THR A 242 14.12 -9.38 1.69
C THR A 242 15.44 -8.61 1.72
N ALA A 243 15.46 -7.36 1.22
CA ALA A 243 16.63 -6.50 1.33
C ALA A 243 16.87 -6.10 2.80
N HIS A 244 15.82 -5.87 3.58
CA HIS A 244 15.89 -5.62 5.03
C HIS A 244 16.19 -6.90 5.82
N ALA A 245 17.37 -7.45 5.59
CA ALA A 245 17.78 -8.74 6.13
C ALA A 245 17.96 -8.74 7.64
N SER A 246 18.40 -7.62 8.23
CA SER A 246 18.55 -7.46 9.67
C SER A 246 17.20 -7.58 10.38
N GLN A 247 16.15 -7.03 9.79
CA GLN A 247 14.80 -7.03 10.34
C GLN A 247 14.04 -8.33 9.99
N ALA A 248 14.51 -9.09 9.02
CA ALA A 248 13.78 -10.22 8.46
C ALA A 248 12.35 -9.83 8.03
N ALA A 249 12.18 -8.61 7.50
CA ALA A 249 10.92 -7.93 7.25
C ALA A 249 9.92 -8.74 6.41
N TYR A 250 10.43 -9.54 5.45
CA TYR A 250 9.57 -10.41 4.64
C TYR A 250 8.72 -11.40 5.46
N ARG A 251 9.11 -11.72 6.70
CA ARG A 251 8.36 -12.65 7.57
C ARG A 251 7.15 -11.99 8.19
N HIS A 252 7.24 -10.69 8.45
CA HIS A 252 6.22 -9.92 9.13
C HIS A 252 5.23 -9.31 8.14
N SER A 253 5.68 -9.07 6.92
CA SER A 253 4.92 -8.27 5.95
C SER A 253 4.52 -9.05 4.70
N MET A 254 4.45 -10.39 4.78
CA MET A 254 4.04 -11.22 3.63
C MET A 254 2.62 -10.92 3.15
N GLN A 255 1.76 -10.43 4.03
CA GLN A 255 0.39 -10.04 3.71
C GLN A 255 0.32 -8.86 2.74
N LEU A 256 1.39 -8.05 2.64
CA LEU A 256 1.46 -6.93 1.70
C LEU A 256 1.69 -7.33 0.25
N ILE A 257 2.09 -8.57 0.03
CA ILE A 257 2.40 -9.06 -1.31
C ILE A 257 1.10 -9.33 -2.04
N ASN A 258 0.93 -8.73 -3.21
CA ASN A 258 -0.32 -8.72 -3.97
C ASN A 258 -1.49 -7.94 -3.31
N SER A 259 -1.18 -7.09 -2.32
CA SER A 259 -2.18 -6.30 -1.60
C SER A 259 -2.35 -4.90 -2.18
N ASP A 260 -3.60 -4.42 -2.18
CA ASP A 260 -3.87 -3.00 -2.33
C ASP A 260 -3.26 -2.21 -1.15
N GLN A 261 -2.92 -0.96 -1.42
CA GLN A 261 -2.46 -0.03 -0.37
C GLN A 261 -3.66 0.72 0.19
N VAL A 262 -3.63 0.97 1.49
CA VAL A 262 -4.73 1.61 2.21
C VAL A 262 -4.27 2.91 2.83
N TYR A 263 -5.05 3.98 2.63
CA TYR A 263 -4.71 5.31 3.13
C TYR A 263 -5.92 6.01 3.75
N TRP A 264 -5.63 6.95 4.64
CA TRP A 264 -6.58 7.93 5.16
C TRP A 264 -6.10 9.33 4.81
N TYR A 265 -6.98 10.10 4.22
CA TYR A 265 -6.71 11.49 3.89
C TYR A 265 -6.74 12.36 5.15
N ARG A 266 -5.73 13.21 5.33
CA ARG A 266 -5.56 14.05 6.53
C ARG A 266 -5.70 15.56 6.25
N GLY A 267 -5.72 15.98 5.00
CA GLY A 267 -5.83 17.38 4.60
C GLY A 267 -5.03 17.73 3.35
N PRO A 268 -5.10 18.99 2.86
CA PRO A 268 -5.91 20.10 3.38
C PRO A 268 -7.42 19.89 3.17
N GLU A 269 -8.25 20.73 3.78
CA GLU A 269 -9.67 20.75 3.43
C GLU A 269 -9.83 21.09 1.94
N ILE A 270 -10.46 20.21 1.20
CA ILE A 270 -10.74 20.38 -0.22
C ILE A 270 -12.21 20.77 -0.35
N ASN A 271 -12.47 21.93 -0.96
CA ASN A 271 -13.83 22.42 -1.20
C ASN A 271 -14.54 21.72 -2.37
N ASP A 272 -13.86 20.78 -3.03
CA ASP A 272 -14.45 20.03 -4.13
C ASP A 272 -15.59 19.14 -3.64
N ASN A 273 -16.59 18.95 -4.51
CA ASN A 273 -17.68 18.01 -4.28
C ASN A 273 -17.12 16.64 -3.87
N ILE A 274 -17.11 16.39 -2.59
CA ILE A 274 -16.46 15.26 -1.89
C ILE A 274 -16.94 13.90 -2.42
N ASN A 275 -18.07 13.89 -3.10
CA ASN A 275 -18.71 12.69 -3.67
C ASN A 275 -18.29 12.35 -5.10
N LYS A 276 -17.40 13.13 -5.73
CA LYS A 276 -16.96 12.83 -7.08
C LYS A 276 -15.92 11.72 -7.04
N PRO A 277 -16.20 10.52 -7.57
CA PRO A 277 -15.21 9.47 -7.63
C PRO A 277 -14.07 9.87 -8.55
N TYR A 278 -12.86 9.44 -8.21
CA TYR A 278 -11.67 9.60 -9.03
C TYR A 278 -11.35 8.32 -9.81
N TYR A 279 -11.76 7.18 -9.28
CA TYR A 279 -11.57 5.88 -9.91
C TYR A 279 -12.62 4.87 -9.43
N LEU A 280 -12.78 3.81 -10.22
CA LEU A 280 -13.63 2.68 -9.93
C LEU A 280 -12.79 1.41 -9.87
N GLN A 281 -13.26 0.42 -9.10
CA GLN A 281 -12.72 -0.94 -9.12
C GLN A 281 -13.86 -1.94 -8.96
N ILE A 282 -13.84 -3.01 -9.75
CA ILE A 282 -14.75 -4.14 -9.55
C ILE A 282 -14.27 -4.92 -8.32
N LEU A 283 -15.20 -5.20 -7.43
CA LEU A 283 -15.00 -6.11 -6.31
C LEU A 283 -15.75 -7.40 -6.55
N ILE A 284 -15.12 -8.52 -6.24
CA ILE A 284 -15.77 -9.83 -6.12
C ILE A 284 -15.45 -10.38 -4.73
N ASN A 285 -16.48 -10.67 -3.94
CA ASN A 285 -16.33 -11.04 -2.54
C ASN A 285 -15.47 -10.04 -1.75
N GLN A 286 -15.74 -8.73 -1.95
CA GLN A 286 -15.03 -7.58 -1.36
C GLN A 286 -13.55 -7.44 -1.80
N GLN A 287 -13.08 -8.25 -2.72
CA GLN A 287 -11.72 -8.22 -3.22
C GLN A 287 -11.65 -7.50 -4.56
N PHE A 288 -10.58 -6.72 -4.80
CA PHE A 288 -10.31 -6.12 -6.10
C PHE A 288 -10.11 -7.22 -7.13
N ALA A 289 -11.00 -7.24 -8.14
CA ALA A 289 -11.01 -8.26 -9.16
C ALA A 289 -10.48 -7.68 -10.48
N TYR A 290 -9.36 -8.20 -10.94
CA TYR A 290 -8.79 -7.95 -12.27
C TYR A 290 -9.02 -9.16 -13.18
N GLU A 291 -8.77 -10.33 -12.63
CA GLU A 291 -9.15 -11.62 -13.19
C GLU A 291 -9.84 -12.46 -12.11
N TRP A 292 -10.88 -13.17 -12.48
CA TRP A 292 -11.58 -14.05 -11.57
C TRP A 292 -11.86 -15.39 -12.24
N ILE A 293 -11.55 -16.49 -11.55
CA ILE A 293 -11.87 -17.84 -12.05
C ILE A 293 -13.06 -18.37 -11.26
N THR A 294 -14.13 -18.67 -12.00
CA THR A 294 -15.30 -19.33 -11.45
C THR A 294 -15.15 -20.85 -11.57
N TYR A 295 -15.45 -21.58 -10.53
CA TYR A 295 -15.36 -23.04 -10.57
C TYR A 295 -16.75 -23.69 -10.60
N LYS A 296 -16.86 -24.84 -11.26
CA LYS A 296 -18.11 -25.62 -11.33
C LYS A 296 -18.61 -25.90 -9.91
N GLY A 297 -19.84 -25.44 -9.61
CA GLY A 297 -20.47 -25.56 -8.30
C GLY A 297 -20.37 -24.32 -7.41
N GLU A 298 -19.61 -23.31 -7.78
CA GLU A 298 -19.62 -21.99 -7.18
C GLU A 298 -20.86 -21.24 -7.65
N LYS A 299 -21.89 -21.17 -6.79
CA LYS A 299 -23.21 -20.65 -7.16
C LYS A 299 -23.39 -19.18 -6.87
N LYS A 300 -22.53 -18.59 -6.01
CA LYS A 300 -22.69 -17.20 -5.57
C LYS A 300 -21.32 -16.57 -5.36
N ALA A 301 -21.15 -15.40 -5.93
CA ALA A 301 -20.12 -14.44 -5.54
C ALA A 301 -20.80 -13.08 -5.44
N ASP A 302 -20.41 -12.29 -4.47
CA ASP A 302 -20.88 -10.93 -4.33
C ASP A 302 -20.08 -10.03 -5.29
N ILE A 303 -20.79 -9.25 -6.12
CA ILE A 303 -20.18 -8.30 -7.04
C ILE A 303 -20.59 -6.91 -6.58
N SER A 304 -19.61 -6.07 -6.37
CA SER A 304 -19.80 -4.68 -6.00
C SER A 304 -18.76 -3.78 -6.69
N ILE A 305 -18.89 -2.49 -6.53
CA ILE A 305 -17.97 -1.49 -7.05
C ILE A 305 -17.40 -0.69 -5.91
N TYR A 306 -16.09 -0.58 -5.87
CA TYR A 306 -15.40 0.38 -5.03
C TYR A 306 -15.28 1.71 -5.79
N LEU A 307 -15.78 2.79 -5.17
CA LEU A 307 -15.62 4.16 -5.63
C LEU A 307 -14.55 4.83 -4.79
N GLY A 308 -13.41 5.14 -5.39
CA GLY A 308 -12.35 5.90 -4.74
C GLY A 308 -12.45 7.38 -5.08
N SER A 309 -12.42 8.24 -4.06
CA SER A 309 -12.28 9.69 -4.19
C SER A 309 -10.92 10.14 -3.68
N LEU A 310 -10.66 11.43 -3.62
CA LEU A 310 -9.42 11.94 -3.00
C LEU A 310 -9.38 11.77 -1.49
N LYS A 311 -10.53 11.73 -0.83
CA LYS A 311 -10.63 11.76 0.64
C LYS A 311 -11.04 10.43 1.25
N ASN A 312 -11.83 9.65 0.54
CA ASN A 312 -12.39 8.39 1.05
C ASN A 312 -12.75 7.43 -0.07
N GLY A 313 -13.01 6.20 0.32
CA GLY A 313 -13.54 5.17 -0.53
C GLY A 313 -14.93 4.73 -0.09
N LYS A 314 -15.70 4.20 -1.03
CA LYS A 314 -17.05 3.71 -0.80
C LYS A 314 -17.31 2.49 -1.65
N GLU A 315 -17.82 1.44 -1.05
CA GLU A 315 -18.36 0.28 -1.75
C GLU A 315 -19.85 0.50 -2.04
N ILE A 316 -20.28 0.18 -3.26
CA ILE A 316 -21.67 0.23 -3.68
C ILE A 316 -22.05 -1.07 -4.38
N SER A 317 -23.33 -1.42 -4.29
CA SER A 317 -23.89 -2.59 -4.98
C SER A 317 -23.73 -2.48 -6.50
N SER A 318 -23.46 -3.60 -7.15
CA SER A 318 -23.45 -3.70 -8.62
C SER A 318 -24.79 -3.35 -9.28
N GLU A 319 -25.89 -3.40 -8.54
CA GLU A 319 -27.23 -3.05 -8.99
C GLU A 319 -27.56 -1.56 -8.88
N ASN A 320 -26.60 -0.73 -8.48
CA ASN A 320 -26.81 0.71 -8.38
C ASN A 320 -27.13 1.33 -9.73
N SER A 321 -28.21 2.09 -9.82
CA SER A 321 -28.73 2.70 -11.06
C SER A 321 -27.80 3.68 -11.76
N ASN A 322 -26.72 4.12 -11.07
CA ASN A 322 -25.68 4.98 -11.64
C ASN A 322 -24.57 4.19 -12.33
N LEU A 323 -24.58 2.87 -12.27
CA LEU A 323 -23.61 2.02 -12.94
C LEU A 323 -24.14 1.53 -14.27
N ILE A 324 -23.26 1.47 -15.26
CA ILE A 324 -23.52 0.91 -16.59
C ILE A 324 -22.57 -0.26 -16.79
N TRP A 325 -23.13 -1.42 -17.10
CA TRP A 325 -22.38 -2.65 -17.21
C TRP A 325 -22.36 -3.20 -18.61
N TYR A 326 -21.22 -3.76 -18.99
CA TYR A 326 -21.04 -4.43 -20.27
C TYR A 326 -20.38 -5.79 -20.06
N CYS A 327 -20.88 -6.80 -20.79
CA CYS A 327 -20.24 -8.10 -20.96
C CYS A 327 -19.76 -8.22 -22.40
N ASN A 328 -18.46 -8.34 -22.63
CA ASN A 328 -17.88 -8.37 -23.98
C ASN A 328 -18.38 -7.21 -24.89
N GLY A 329 -18.55 -6.02 -24.32
CA GLY A 329 -19.07 -4.85 -25.02
C GLY A 329 -20.60 -4.82 -25.20
N VAL A 330 -21.32 -5.86 -24.78
CA VAL A 330 -22.79 -5.90 -24.81
C VAL A 330 -23.32 -5.35 -23.48
N PHE A 331 -24.21 -4.36 -23.59
CA PHE A 331 -24.88 -3.78 -22.42
C PHE A 331 -25.71 -4.84 -21.68
N ILE A 332 -25.62 -4.83 -20.35
CA ILE A 332 -26.43 -5.68 -19.47
C ILE A 332 -27.14 -4.81 -18.40
N ASN A 333 -28.41 -5.12 -18.14
CA ASN A 333 -29.24 -4.32 -17.24
C ASN A 333 -28.89 -4.50 -15.74
N SER A 334 -28.32 -5.64 -15.38
CA SER A 334 -27.94 -5.99 -14.01
C SER A 334 -26.66 -6.81 -14.05
N CYS A 335 -25.74 -6.53 -13.14
CA CYS A 335 -24.49 -7.26 -13.00
C CYS A 335 -24.47 -8.04 -11.70
N THR A 336 -25.17 -9.17 -11.68
CA THR A 336 -25.03 -10.17 -10.63
C THR A 336 -24.15 -11.31 -11.13
N TYR A 337 -23.60 -12.07 -10.21
CA TYR A 337 -22.78 -13.23 -10.57
C TYR A 337 -23.56 -14.24 -11.44
N GLU A 338 -24.85 -14.42 -11.13
CA GLU A 338 -25.77 -15.27 -11.86
C GLU A 338 -26.00 -14.78 -13.30
N THR A 339 -26.30 -13.48 -13.48
CA THR A 339 -26.49 -12.91 -14.83
C THR A 339 -25.26 -13.03 -15.69
N ILE A 340 -24.06 -12.96 -15.13
CA ILE A 340 -22.81 -13.16 -15.87
C ILE A 340 -22.65 -14.62 -16.28
N LEU A 341 -22.91 -15.56 -15.37
CA LEU A 341 -22.82 -16.99 -15.67
C LEU A 341 -23.85 -17.39 -16.73
N ASP A 342 -25.07 -16.85 -16.69
CA ASP A 342 -26.10 -17.05 -17.71
C ASP A 342 -25.67 -16.45 -19.05
N PHE A 343 -25.11 -15.26 -19.06
CA PHE A 343 -24.55 -14.67 -20.28
C PHE A 343 -23.47 -15.56 -20.90
N MET A 344 -22.56 -16.07 -20.07
CA MET A 344 -21.51 -17.00 -20.51
C MET A 344 -22.10 -18.30 -21.07
N ALA A 345 -23.13 -18.85 -20.41
CA ALA A 345 -23.79 -20.09 -20.84
C ALA A 345 -24.54 -19.91 -22.14
N ASN A 346 -25.37 -18.87 -22.26
CA ASN A 346 -26.19 -18.59 -23.44
C ASN A 346 -25.38 -18.27 -24.70
N ASN A 347 -24.16 -17.73 -24.52
CA ASN A 347 -23.26 -17.42 -25.62
C ASN A 347 -22.14 -18.46 -25.81
N ASN A 348 -22.18 -19.57 -25.06
CA ASN A 348 -21.15 -20.63 -25.07
C ASN A 348 -19.71 -20.09 -24.86
N LEU A 349 -19.55 -19.23 -23.87
CA LEU A 349 -18.29 -18.57 -23.57
C LEU A 349 -17.60 -19.22 -22.36
N ASP A 350 -16.29 -19.39 -22.46
CA ASP A 350 -15.45 -19.78 -21.32
C ASP A 350 -14.80 -18.59 -20.61
N LYS A 351 -14.88 -17.41 -21.24
CA LYS A 351 -14.31 -16.16 -20.74
C LYS A 351 -15.21 -14.99 -21.12
N VAL A 352 -15.37 -14.05 -20.20
CA VAL A 352 -16.07 -12.80 -20.43
C VAL A 352 -15.27 -11.63 -19.90
N HIS A 353 -15.31 -10.54 -20.63
CA HIS A 353 -14.75 -9.25 -20.22
C HIS A 353 -15.88 -8.39 -19.67
N LEU A 354 -15.82 -8.11 -18.38
CA LEU A 354 -16.73 -7.21 -17.69
C LEU A 354 -16.15 -5.80 -17.70
N ARG A 355 -17.01 -4.83 -18.02
CA ARG A 355 -16.69 -3.41 -17.89
C ARG A 355 -17.82 -2.71 -17.16
N CYS A 356 -17.44 -1.87 -16.22
CA CYS A 356 -18.35 -1.00 -15.49
C CYS A 356 -17.96 0.46 -15.70
N GLU A 357 -18.94 1.28 -16.03
CA GLU A 357 -18.81 2.72 -16.21
C GLU A 357 -19.74 3.45 -15.24
N LEU A 358 -19.38 4.67 -14.88
CA LEU A 358 -20.23 5.53 -14.07
C LEU A 358 -21.08 6.42 -15.01
N LYS A 359 -22.40 6.38 -14.84
CA LYS A 359 -23.35 7.15 -15.64
C LYS A 359 -23.07 8.66 -15.52
N ASN A 360 -23.04 9.34 -16.66
CA ASN A 360 -22.81 10.79 -16.76
C ASN A 360 -21.40 11.26 -16.33
N ILE A 361 -20.45 10.36 -16.15
CA ILE A 361 -19.05 10.73 -15.91
C ILE A 361 -18.22 10.01 -16.97
N LEU A 362 -17.68 10.80 -17.90
CA LEU A 362 -16.81 10.30 -18.96
C LEU A 362 -15.46 9.87 -18.38
N ASP A 363 -14.87 8.86 -19.02
CA ASP A 363 -13.51 8.37 -18.77
C ASP A 363 -13.26 7.71 -17.38
N ILE A 364 -14.32 7.41 -16.61
CA ILE A 364 -14.19 6.63 -15.38
C ILE A 364 -14.85 5.28 -15.57
N TYR A 365 -14.03 4.25 -15.67
CA TYR A 365 -14.47 2.87 -15.84
C TYR A 365 -13.51 1.90 -15.15
N CYS A 366 -13.96 0.67 -14.96
CA CYS A 366 -13.12 -0.44 -14.51
C CYS A 366 -13.46 -1.72 -15.24
N GLU A 367 -12.54 -2.64 -15.26
CA GLU A 367 -12.65 -3.87 -16.04
C GLU A 367 -12.20 -5.07 -15.23
N CYS A 368 -12.80 -6.22 -15.51
CA CYS A 368 -12.44 -7.51 -14.93
C CYS A 368 -12.67 -8.62 -15.94
N ILE A 369 -11.79 -9.61 -15.94
CA ILE A 369 -11.94 -10.81 -16.76
C ILE A 369 -12.48 -11.93 -15.89
N LEU A 370 -13.67 -12.45 -16.21
CA LEU A 370 -14.18 -13.69 -15.64
C LEU A 370 -13.88 -14.86 -16.57
N LYS A 371 -13.36 -15.96 -16.01
CA LYS A 371 -13.05 -17.18 -16.73
C LYS A 371 -13.69 -18.38 -16.03
N LYS A 372 -14.31 -19.30 -16.79
CA LYS A 372 -14.70 -20.61 -16.28
C LYS A 372 -13.45 -21.42 -15.96
N GLY A 373 -13.29 -21.80 -14.71
CA GLY A 373 -12.22 -22.67 -14.26
C GLY A 373 -12.55 -24.12 -14.60
N THR A 374 -11.59 -24.81 -15.17
CA THR A 374 -11.63 -26.26 -15.42
C THR A 374 -11.01 -27.02 -14.24
N TYR A 375 -11.14 -28.35 -14.23
CA TYR A 375 -10.38 -29.19 -13.30
C TYR A 375 -8.88 -29.00 -13.45
N TRP A 376 -8.43 -28.74 -14.69
CA TRP A 376 -7.02 -28.46 -14.98
C TRP A 376 -6.57 -27.13 -14.40
N ASP A 377 -7.40 -26.08 -14.38
CA ASP A 377 -7.07 -24.82 -13.74
C ASP A 377 -6.88 -24.99 -12.23
N ARG A 378 -7.74 -25.80 -11.57
CA ARG A 378 -7.56 -26.14 -10.14
C ARG A 378 -6.29 -26.95 -9.91
N PHE A 379 -6.02 -27.93 -10.77
CA PHE A 379 -4.84 -28.77 -10.67
C PHE A 379 -3.56 -27.98 -10.91
N THR A 380 -3.53 -27.15 -11.96
CA THR A 380 -2.40 -26.28 -12.27
C THR A 380 -2.19 -25.23 -11.17
N LEU A 381 -3.26 -24.64 -10.62
CA LEU A 381 -3.17 -23.74 -9.47
C LEU A 381 -2.54 -24.45 -8.26
N GLY A 382 -2.95 -25.68 -7.98
CA GLY A 382 -2.34 -26.50 -6.92
C GLY A 382 -0.88 -26.78 -7.16
N ILE A 383 -0.48 -27.10 -8.41
CA ILE A 383 0.93 -27.31 -8.79
C ILE A 383 1.72 -25.99 -8.66
N HIS A 384 1.17 -24.88 -9.13
CA HIS A 384 1.80 -23.57 -8.99
C HIS A 384 2.01 -23.21 -7.52
N TRP A 385 1.03 -23.47 -6.69
CA TRP A 385 1.14 -23.26 -5.24
C TRP A 385 2.25 -24.12 -4.62
N ILE A 386 2.32 -25.43 -4.95
CA ILE A 386 3.38 -26.33 -4.44
C ILE A 386 4.76 -25.85 -4.93
N LYS A 387 4.86 -25.51 -6.21
CA LYS A 387 6.09 -25.00 -6.81
C LYS A 387 6.55 -23.70 -6.12
N ASP A 388 5.64 -22.78 -5.91
CA ASP A 388 5.93 -21.51 -5.28
C ASP A 388 6.33 -21.70 -3.80
N TRP A 389 5.64 -22.59 -3.09
CA TRP A 389 6.01 -22.98 -1.72
C TRP A 389 7.42 -23.60 -1.66
N ILE A 390 7.77 -24.48 -2.59
CA ILE A 390 9.13 -25.08 -2.67
C ILE A 390 10.17 -23.99 -2.93
N LEU A 391 9.93 -23.11 -3.88
CA LEU A 391 10.81 -21.99 -4.20
C LEU A 391 10.98 -21.04 -3.01
N TYR A 392 9.91 -20.72 -2.31
CA TYR A 392 9.95 -19.94 -1.09
C TYR A 392 10.77 -20.60 0.01
N LYS A 393 10.56 -21.92 0.27
CA LYS A 393 11.31 -22.67 1.28
C LYS A 393 12.81 -22.71 0.94
N TRP A 394 13.14 -22.87 -0.32
CA TRP A 394 14.52 -22.87 -0.78
C TRP A 394 15.17 -21.48 -0.63
N ASP A 395 14.49 -20.42 -1.04
CA ASP A 395 14.95 -19.03 -0.86
C ASP A 395 15.10 -18.70 0.62
N HIS A 396 14.11 -19.05 1.43
CA HIS A 396 14.17 -18.90 2.89
C HIS A 396 15.38 -19.64 3.49
N HIS A 397 15.67 -20.87 3.04
CA HIS A 397 16.85 -21.61 3.52
C HIS A 397 18.16 -20.91 3.18
N LYS A 398 18.30 -20.40 1.96
CA LYS A 398 19.47 -19.61 1.56
C LYS A 398 19.63 -18.36 2.43
N ARG A 399 18.54 -17.62 2.62
CA ARG A 399 18.55 -16.39 3.42
C ARG A 399 18.83 -16.63 4.89
N LYS A 400 18.38 -17.75 5.45
CA LYS A 400 18.61 -18.13 6.84
C LYS A 400 20.11 -18.12 7.21
N LYS A 401 21.00 -18.49 6.28
CA LYS A 401 22.46 -18.44 6.50
C LYS A 401 22.95 -17.00 6.58
N LYS A 402 22.47 -16.12 5.68
CA LYS A 402 22.77 -14.68 5.68
C LYS A 402 22.27 -14.05 6.98
N TYR A 403 21.02 -14.31 7.37
CA TYR A 403 20.42 -13.79 8.59
C TYR A 403 21.12 -14.24 9.87
N LYS A 404 21.56 -15.51 9.93
CA LYS A 404 22.38 -15.98 11.07
C LYS A 404 23.67 -15.19 11.22
N LYS A 405 24.31 -14.79 10.12
CA LYS A 405 25.53 -13.97 10.14
C LYS A 405 25.22 -12.56 10.63
N ILE A 406 24.18 -11.95 10.10
CA ILE A 406 23.73 -10.59 10.49
C ILE A 406 23.30 -10.57 11.96
N ARG A 407 22.50 -11.55 12.42
CA ARG A 407 22.07 -11.65 13.82
C ARG A 407 23.21 -11.71 14.83
N LYS A 408 24.40 -12.16 14.45
CA LYS A 408 25.58 -12.13 15.31
C LYS A 408 26.11 -10.72 15.54
N THR A 409 25.75 -9.76 14.70
CA THR A 409 26.12 -8.34 14.84
C THR A 409 25.05 -7.54 15.57
N ARG A 410 23.96 -8.19 16.03
CA ARG A 410 22.93 -7.55 16.81
C ARG A 410 23.52 -7.03 18.11
N ARG A 411 23.21 -5.79 18.46
CA ARG A 411 23.57 -5.22 19.75
C ARG A 411 22.84 -5.97 20.86
N VAL A 412 23.55 -6.41 21.85
CA VAL A 412 22.97 -7.00 23.04
C VAL A 412 22.92 -5.89 24.07
N PHE A 413 21.75 -5.33 24.30
CA PHE A 413 21.54 -4.47 25.45
C PHE A 413 21.45 -5.38 26.69
N SER A 414 22.37 -5.24 27.62
CA SER A 414 22.19 -5.77 28.99
C SER A 414 21.04 -4.96 29.62
N ILE A 415 19.92 -5.60 29.85
CA ILE A 415 18.77 -5.09 30.59
C ILE A 415 19.23 -4.85 32.06
#